data_9175e1751a6846f9be8c9b08b0891061
#
_entry.id   9175e1751a6846f9be8c9b08b0891061
#
_cell.length_a   1.000
_cell.length_b   1.000
_cell.length_c   1.000
_cell.angle_alpha   90.00
_cell.angle_beta   90.00
_cell.angle_gamma   90.00
#
_symmetry.space_group_name_H-M   'P 1'
#
loop_
_entity.id
_entity.type
_entity.pdbx_description
1 polymer ?
#
loop_
_entity_poly.entity_id
_entity_poly.type
_entity_poly.pdbx_seq_one_letter_code
_entity_poly.pdbx_strand_id
1 'polypeptide(L)'
;MTLVVQPSDVDRSVQALRRDIFIENSDAQRIACQIEGSLREFLAAKELGHPFDARGVVVLGRSGTGKTKSVLHALETLGLHRTAVGHSPRGHVFVPLRDDVTLRKLRMLISLEYGWPPKARDSAEDIWQYVAAYIERLQTQVLVLDEIQHVRAAGAKDRQSM
;
A
#
# COMPACT_ATOMS: atom_id res chain seq x y z
N MET A 1 36.76 -19.36 11.98
CA MET A 1 35.92 -20.44 11.43
C MET A 1 34.51 -20.21 11.94
N THR A 2 33.66 -19.58 11.15
CA THR A 2 32.30 -19.19 11.56
C THR A 2 31.36 -20.36 11.25
N LEU A 3 30.85 -21.04 12.27
CA LEU A 3 29.83 -22.07 12.11
C LEU A 3 28.53 -21.45 11.63
N VAL A 4 28.17 -21.65 10.35
CA VAL A 4 26.85 -21.32 9.84
C VAL A 4 25.93 -22.49 10.20
N VAL A 5 25.12 -22.32 11.26
CA VAL A 5 24.07 -23.27 11.61
C VAL A 5 22.96 -23.16 10.59
N GLN A 6 22.73 -24.21 9.81
CA GLN A 6 21.58 -24.27 8.90
C GLN A 6 20.31 -24.57 9.71
N PRO A 7 19.20 -23.83 9.51
CA PRO A 7 17.96 -24.13 10.21
C PRO A 7 17.44 -25.52 9.81
N SER A 8 17.01 -26.30 10.80
CA SER A 8 16.38 -27.60 10.58
C SER A 8 15.06 -27.45 9.79
N ASP A 9 14.57 -28.54 9.17
CA ASP A 9 13.28 -28.50 8.47
C ASP A 9 12.12 -28.17 9.41
N VAL A 10 12.23 -28.54 10.69
CA VAL A 10 11.29 -28.16 11.75
C VAL A 10 11.31 -26.65 11.97
N ASP A 11 12.50 -26.03 12.04
CA ASP A 11 12.62 -24.58 12.20
C ASP A 11 12.04 -23.83 11.02
N ARG A 12 12.21 -24.34 9.80
CA ARG A 12 11.60 -23.75 8.58
C ARG A 12 10.09 -23.86 8.62
N SER A 13 9.55 -24.99 9.04
CA SER A 13 8.10 -25.20 9.17
C SER A 13 7.50 -24.31 10.25
N VAL A 14 8.16 -24.17 11.40
CA VAL A 14 7.73 -23.26 12.47
C VAL A 14 7.81 -21.80 12.05
N GLN A 15 8.84 -21.40 11.29
CA GLN A 15 8.94 -20.05 10.75
C GLN A 15 7.88 -19.76 9.70
N ALA A 16 7.54 -20.72 8.84
CA ALA A 16 6.44 -20.59 7.89
C ALA A 16 5.11 -20.39 8.61
N LEU A 17 4.78 -21.25 9.58
CA LEU A 17 3.57 -21.11 10.40
C LEU A 17 3.50 -19.76 11.12
N ARG A 18 4.61 -19.25 11.66
CA ARG A 18 4.64 -17.93 12.31
C ARG A 18 4.37 -16.78 11.35
N ARG A 19 4.67 -16.92 10.07
CA ARG A 19 4.37 -15.91 9.05
C ARG A 19 2.90 -15.86 8.70
N ASP A 20 2.23 -17.00 8.75
CA ASP A 20 0.83 -17.14 8.32
C ASP A 20 -0.18 -16.95 9.46
N ILE A 21 0.28 -16.99 10.73
CA ILE A 21 -0.59 -16.73 11.87
C ILE A 21 -0.77 -15.23 12.05
N PHE A 22 -2.01 -14.76 11.95
CA PHE A 22 -2.43 -13.43 12.37
C PHE A 22 -3.19 -13.54 13.70
N ILE A 23 -2.71 -12.82 14.72
CA ILE A 23 -3.42 -12.72 15.99
C ILE A 23 -4.21 -11.42 15.96
N GLU A 24 -5.53 -11.54 15.88
CA GLU A 24 -6.42 -10.40 15.90
C GLU A 24 -6.35 -9.72 17.28
N ASN A 25 -6.26 -8.40 17.27
CA ASN A 25 -6.28 -7.56 18.45
C ASN A 25 -7.19 -6.35 18.22
N SER A 26 -7.45 -5.59 19.29
CA SER A 26 -8.33 -4.41 19.22
C SER A 26 -7.87 -3.36 18.21
N ASP A 27 -6.58 -3.21 17.99
CA ASP A 27 -6.05 -2.25 17.01
C ASP A 27 -6.30 -2.74 15.58
N ALA A 28 -6.15 -4.04 15.30
CA ALA A 28 -6.48 -4.62 14.00
C ALA A 28 -7.97 -4.47 13.68
N GLN A 29 -8.85 -4.70 14.65
CA GLN A 29 -10.29 -4.49 14.50
C GLN A 29 -10.63 -3.03 14.22
N ARG A 30 -10.00 -2.08 14.93
CA ARG A 30 -10.20 -0.65 14.68
C ARG A 30 -9.75 -0.24 13.29
N ILE A 31 -8.62 -0.76 12.80
CA ILE A 31 -8.12 -0.51 11.45
C ILE A 31 -9.15 -1.05 10.43
N ALA A 32 -9.63 -2.27 10.61
CA ALA A 32 -10.64 -2.88 9.73
C ALA A 32 -11.91 -2.02 9.66
N CYS A 33 -12.46 -1.61 10.80
CA CYS A 33 -13.64 -0.75 10.86
C CYS A 33 -13.44 0.59 10.14
N GLN A 34 -12.28 1.23 10.28
CA GLN A 34 -11.97 2.49 9.60
C GLN A 34 -11.87 2.33 8.08
N ILE A 35 -11.21 1.27 7.62
CA ILE A 35 -11.11 0.96 6.18
C ILE A 35 -12.50 0.68 5.61
N GLU A 36 -13.29 -0.17 6.29
CA GLU A 36 -14.64 -0.52 5.87
C GLU A 36 -15.55 0.71 5.79
N GLY A 37 -15.52 1.58 6.80
CA GLY A 37 -16.30 2.82 6.81
C GLY A 37 -15.96 3.73 5.63
N SER A 38 -14.67 3.99 5.41
CA SER A 38 -14.23 4.81 4.27
C SER A 38 -14.59 4.21 2.92
N LEU A 39 -14.51 2.88 2.78
CA LEU A 39 -14.88 2.18 1.56
C LEU A 39 -16.38 2.25 1.28
N ARG A 40 -17.22 2.07 2.31
CA ARG A 40 -18.68 2.19 2.17
C ARG A 40 -19.09 3.60 1.73
N GLU A 41 -18.51 4.64 2.31
CA GLU A 41 -18.75 6.03 1.89
C GLU A 41 -18.38 6.25 0.43
N PHE A 42 -17.22 5.74 0.01
CA PHE A 42 -16.77 5.84 -1.39
C PHE A 42 -17.71 5.12 -2.35
N LEU A 43 -18.11 3.89 -2.04
CA LEU A 43 -19.01 3.10 -2.91
C LEU A 43 -20.39 3.74 -3.00
N ALA A 44 -20.94 4.21 -1.88
CA ALA A 44 -22.23 4.90 -1.86
C ALA A 44 -22.20 6.21 -2.69
N ALA A 45 -21.15 7.01 -2.57
CA ALA A 45 -21.00 8.22 -3.37
C ALA A 45 -20.90 7.90 -4.87
N LYS A 46 -20.14 6.84 -5.22
CA LYS A 46 -20.00 6.38 -6.60
C LYS A 46 -21.33 5.91 -7.20
N GLU A 47 -22.13 5.14 -6.45
CA GLU A 47 -23.46 4.69 -6.88
C GLU A 47 -24.43 5.84 -7.12
N LEU A 48 -24.36 6.88 -6.29
CA LEU A 48 -25.20 8.05 -6.37
C LEU A 48 -24.70 9.09 -7.39
N GLY A 49 -23.55 8.87 -8.02
CA GLY A 49 -22.92 9.84 -8.92
C GLY A 49 -22.47 11.14 -8.23
N HIS A 50 -22.31 11.11 -6.91
CA HIS A 50 -21.84 12.26 -6.16
C HIS A 50 -20.31 12.39 -6.21
N PRO A 51 -19.79 13.64 -6.25
CA PRO A 51 -18.36 13.85 -6.08
C PRO A 51 -17.92 13.34 -4.71
N PHE A 52 -16.85 12.57 -4.67
CA PHE A 52 -16.29 12.04 -3.44
C PHE A 52 -14.87 12.56 -3.25
N ASP A 53 -14.66 13.30 -2.17
CA ASP A 53 -13.32 13.66 -1.75
C ASP A 53 -12.64 12.42 -1.16
N ALA A 54 -11.60 11.93 -1.83
CA ALA A 54 -10.87 10.75 -1.39
C ALA A 54 -10.36 10.95 0.04
N ARG A 55 -10.83 10.10 0.95
CA ARG A 55 -10.38 10.07 2.34
C ARG A 55 -9.35 8.97 2.51
N GLY A 56 -8.33 9.23 3.33
CA GLY A 56 -7.31 8.23 3.65
C GLY A 56 -7.40 7.81 5.12
N VAL A 57 -7.10 6.54 5.37
CA VAL A 57 -6.86 6.01 6.71
C VAL A 57 -5.35 6.03 6.96
N VAL A 58 -4.91 6.71 8.02
CA VAL A 58 -3.51 6.76 8.42
C VAL A 58 -3.31 5.91 9.66
N VAL A 59 -2.46 4.89 9.56
CA VAL A 59 -2.13 3.98 10.66
C VAL A 59 -0.76 4.36 11.23
N LEU A 60 -0.75 4.87 12.44
CA LEU A 60 0.46 5.29 13.15
C LEU A 60 0.82 4.30 14.25
N GLY A 61 2.10 4.09 14.47
CA GLY A 61 2.60 3.26 15.55
C GLY A 61 4.09 2.92 15.40
N ARG A 62 4.69 2.37 16.44
CA ARG A 62 6.11 1.98 16.45
C ARG A 62 6.42 0.95 15.36
N SER A 63 7.67 0.89 14.92
CA SER A 63 8.13 -0.17 14.02
C SER A 63 7.97 -1.54 14.69
N GLY A 64 7.61 -2.57 13.89
CA GLY A 64 7.43 -3.94 14.40
C GLY A 64 6.10 -4.22 15.11
N THR A 65 5.18 -3.25 15.24
CA THR A 65 3.87 -3.47 15.89
C THR A 65 2.83 -4.18 15.01
N GLY A 66 3.20 -4.62 13.81
CA GLY A 66 2.31 -5.38 12.94
C GLY A 66 1.34 -4.54 12.09
N LYS A 67 1.52 -3.21 12.00
CA LYS A 67 0.64 -2.31 11.22
C LYS A 67 0.33 -2.81 9.82
N THR A 68 1.37 -3.11 9.05
CA THR A 68 1.25 -3.60 7.68
C THR A 68 0.44 -4.90 7.61
N LYS A 69 0.72 -5.86 8.52
CA LYS A 69 -0.05 -7.11 8.61
C LYS A 69 -1.52 -6.85 8.95
N SER A 70 -1.80 -5.94 9.89
CA SER A 70 -3.18 -5.60 10.28
C SER A 70 -3.95 -4.97 9.12
N VAL A 71 -3.32 -4.05 8.36
CA VAL A 71 -3.95 -3.45 7.17
C VAL A 71 -4.23 -4.50 6.10
N LEU A 72 -3.25 -5.33 5.76
CA LEU A 72 -3.41 -6.36 4.73
C LEU A 72 -4.46 -7.41 5.14
N HIS A 73 -4.47 -7.83 6.41
CA HIS A 73 -5.49 -8.73 6.93
C HIS A 73 -6.89 -8.12 6.85
N ALA A 74 -7.05 -6.86 7.23
CA ALA A 74 -8.33 -6.15 7.10
C ALA A 74 -8.82 -6.11 5.66
N LEU A 75 -7.94 -5.83 4.69
CA LEU A 75 -8.29 -5.81 3.27
C LEU A 75 -8.71 -7.20 2.77
N GLU A 76 -8.02 -8.24 3.18
CA GLU A 76 -8.37 -9.63 2.84
C GLU A 76 -9.74 -10.02 3.43
N THR A 77 -10.00 -9.68 4.68
CA THR A 77 -11.29 -9.92 5.35
C THR A 77 -12.45 -9.19 4.65
N LEU A 78 -12.20 -8.02 4.09
CA LEU A 78 -13.17 -7.25 3.29
C LEU A 78 -13.27 -7.75 1.84
N GLY A 79 -12.61 -8.85 1.47
CA GLY A 79 -12.61 -9.39 0.11
C GLY A 79 -11.80 -8.57 -0.90
N LEU A 80 -11.00 -7.63 -0.44
CA LEU A 80 -10.15 -6.77 -1.27
C LEU A 80 -8.80 -7.45 -1.54
N HIS A 81 -8.83 -8.54 -2.28
CA HIS A 81 -7.62 -9.32 -2.54
C HIS A 81 -6.64 -8.60 -3.47
N ARG A 82 -5.36 -8.86 -3.26
CA ARG A 82 -4.30 -8.47 -4.18
C ARG A 82 -4.37 -9.37 -5.41
N THR A 83 -4.79 -8.82 -6.53
CA THR A 83 -4.80 -9.55 -7.81
C THR A 83 -3.48 -9.39 -8.56
N ALA A 84 -3.16 -10.34 -9.44
CA ALA A 84 -1.98 -10.26 -10.28
C ALA A 84 -2.03 -9.02 -11.19
N VAL A 85 -0.85 -8.55 -11.63
CA VAL A 85 -0.73 -7.42 -12.56
C VAL A 85 -1.56 -7.68 -13.82
N GLY A 86 -2.33 -6.69 -14.22
CA GLY A 86 -3.18 -6.77 -15.42
C GLY A 86 -4.54 -7.45 -15.25
N HIS A 87 -4.85 -8.02 -14.08
CA HIS A 87 -6.16 -8.61 -13.81
C HIS A 87 -7.08 -7.61 -13.09
N SER A 88 -8.37 -7.66 -13.40
CA SER A 88 -9.43 -6.84 -12.81
C SER A 88 -10.53 -7.73 -12.24
N PRO A 89 -11.24 -7.32 -11.16
CA PRO A 89 -10.96 -6.12 -10.37
C PRO A 89 -9.73 -6.30 -9.45
N ARG A 90 -9.03 -5.20 -9.18
CA ARG A 90 -7.98 -5.16 -8.15
C ARG A 90 -8.56 -4.60 -6.86
N GLY A 91 -8.73 -5.43 -5.86
CA GLY A 91 -9.22 -4.99 -4.55
C GLY A 91 -8.29 -3.93 -3.96
N HIS A 92 -6.98 -4.22 -3.89
CA HIS A 92 -5.99 -3.24 -3.45
C HIS A 92 -4.67 -3.32 -4.24
N VAL A 93 -3.93 -2.22 -4.21
CA VAL A 93 -2.54 -2.11 -4.66
C VAL A 93 -1.68 -1.73 -3.46
N PHE A 94 -0.59 -2.46 -3.25
CA PHE A 94 0.33 -2.24 -2.12
C PHE A 94 1.67 -1.73 -2.64
N VAL A 95 2.08 -0.55 -2.14
CA VAL A 95 3.31 0.13 -2.54
C VAL A 95 4.21 0.28 -1.32
N PRO A 96 5.26 -0.54 -1.19
CA PRO A 96 6.25 -0.39 -0.13
C PRO A 96 7.18 0.78 -0.46
N LEU A 97 7.23 1.77 0.43
CA LEU A 97 8.12 2.92 0.29
C LEU A 97 9.40 2.66 1.08
N ARG A 98 10.54 2.77 0.41
CA ARG A 98 11.87 2.59 1.00
C ARG A 98 12.72 3.79 0.65
N ASP A 99 13.57 4.19 1.56
CA ASP A 99 14.45 5.33 1.40
C ASP A 99 13.69 6.64 1.15
N ASP A 100 14.42 7.66 0.72
CA ASP A 100 13.85 8.95 0.38
C ASP A 100 13.02 8.89 -0.91
N VAL A 101 11.73 9.13 -0.79
CA VAL A 101 10.78 9.10 -1.90
C VAL A 101 10.29 10.51 -2.21
N THR A 102 10.66 11.02 -3.37
CA THR A 102 10.06 12.25 -3.91
C THR A 102 8.67 11.97 -4.49
N LEU A 103 7.85 12.99 -4.71
CA LEU A 103 6.54 12.82 -5.35
C LEU A 103 6.64 12.17 -6.73
N ARG A 104 7.67 12.51 -7.52
CA ARG A 104 7.92 11.83 -8.79
C ARG A 104 8.22 10.35 -8.59
N LYS A 105 9.10 10.01 -7.66
CA LYS A 105 9.45 8.61 -7.34
C LYS A 105 8.22 7.84 -6.83
N LEU A 106 7.36 8.46 -6.02
CA LEU A 106 6.11 7.86 -5.57
C LEU A 106 5.20 7.47 -6.74
N ARG A 107 4.98 8.39 -7.69
CA ARG A 107 4.18 8.12 -8.90
C ARG A 107 4.77 6.97 -9.72
N MET A 108 6.10 6.93 -9.85
CA MET A 108 6.80 5.82 -10.52
C MET A 108 6.59 4.48 -9.80
N LEU A 109 6.70 4.45 -8.47
CA LEU A 109 6.50 3.23 -7.68
C LEU A 109 5.06 2.71 -7.82
N ILE A 110 4.08 3.61 -7.76
CA ILE A 110 2.67 3.24 -7.98
C ILE A 110 2.50 2.66 -9.39
N SER A 111 3.06 3.30 -10.42
CA SER A 111 3.00 2.85 -11.80
C SER A 111 3.61 1.45 -12.00
N LEU A 112 4.74 1.17 -11.32
CA LEU A 112 5.37 -0.15 -11.36
C LEU A 112 4.47 -1.25 -10.78
N GLU A 113 3.74 -0.97 -9.70
CA GLU A 113 2.79 -1.92 -9.12
C GLU A 113 1.61 -2.21 -10.06
N TYR A 114 1.32 -1.32 -11.01
CA TYR A 114 0.38 -1.57 -12.11
C TYR A 114 1.01 -2.30 -13.31
N GLY A 115 2.31 -2.59 -13.25
CA GLY A 115 3.04 -3.28 -14.32
C GLY A 115 3.47 -2.38 -15.47
N TRP A 116 3.45 -1.05 -15.27
CA TRP A 116 3.89 -0.10 -16.27
C TRP A 116 5.18 0.62 -15.81
N PRO A 117 6.36 0.25 -16.33
CA PRO A 117 7.60 0.93 -16.02
C PRO A 117 7.70 2.26 -16.78
N PRO A 118 7.71 3.42 -16.09
CA PRO A 118 7.85 4.72 -16.74
C PRO A 118 9.23 4.85 -17.39
N LYS A 119 9.28 5.53 -18.54
CA LYS A 119 10.52 5.86 -19.23
C LYS A 119 11.16 7.10 -18.62
N ALA A 120 12.48 7.27 -18.82
CA ALA A 120 13.21 8.42 -18.29
C ALA A 120 12.65 9.78 -18.78
N ARG A 121 12.10 9.82 -20.00
CA ARG A 121 11.52 11.00 -20.65
C ARG A 121 10.10 11.33 -20.18
N ASP A 122 9.41 10.41 -19.51
CA ASP A 122 8.02 10.62 -19.11
C ASP A 122 7.97 11.67 -18.00
N SER A 123 7.13 12.67 -18.15
CA SER A 123 6.94 13.70 -17.13
C SER A 123 6.20 13.11 -15.92
N ALA A 124 6.26 13.80 -14.79
CA ALA A 124 5.52 13.40 -13.61
C ALA A 124 4.00 13.41 -13.85
N GLU A 125 3.53 14.27 -14.75
CA GLU A 125 2.12 14.37 -15.13
C GLU A 125 1.71 13.20 -16.01
N ASP A 126 2.51 12.84 -17.01
CA ASP A 126 2.24 11.68 -17.87
C ASP A 126 2.11 10.41 -17.02
N ILE A 127 3.05 10.20 -16.08
CA ILE A 127 3.02 9.05 -15.15
C ILE A 127 1.71 9.04 -14.36
N TRP A 128 1.26 10.22 -13.86
CA TRP A 128 0.03 10.29 -13.08
C TRP A 128 -1.22 10.00 -13.90
N GLN A 129 -1.29 10.49 -15.14
CA GLN A 129 -2.40 10.20 -16.05
C GLN A 129 -2.51 8.69 -16.34
N TYR A 130 -1.38 8.02 -16.55
CA TYR A 130 -1.35 6.55 -16.69
C TYR A 130 -1.85 5.85 -15.43
N VAL A 131 -1.35 6.24 -14.26
CA VAL A 131 -1.79 5.66 -12.98
C VAL A 131 -3.30 5.81 -12.81
N ALA A 132 -3.86 7.01 -13.07
CA ALA A 132 -5.29 7.27 -12.97
C ALA A 132 -6.10 6.36 -13.91
N ALA A 133 -5.68 6.26 -15.17
CA ALA A 133 -6.33 5.37 -16.15
C ALA A 133 -6.27 3.89 -15.73
N TYR A 134 -5.17 3.44 -15.11
CA TYR A 134 -5.06 2.07 -14.62
C TYR A 134 -5.92 1.82 -13.37
N ILE A 135 -6.01 2.77 -12.44
CA ILE A 135 -6.91 2.71 -11.28
C ILE A 135 -8.34 2.47 -11.76
N GLU A 136 -8.80 3.26 -12.73
CA GLU A 136 -10.15 3.16 -13.29
C GLU A 136 -10.34 1.82 -14.04
N ARG A 137 -9.45 1.50 -14.97
CA ARG A 137 -9.55 0.29 -15.80
C ARG A 137 -9.53 -1.00 -14.97
N LEU A 138 -8.70 -1.05 -13.93
CA LEU A 138 -8.57 -2.21 -13.07
C LEU A 138 -9.48 -2.15 -11.85
N GLN A 139 -10.35 -1.14 -11.76
CA GLN A 139 -11.29 -0.93 -10.66
C GLN A 139 -10.64 -1.05 -9.29
N THR A 140 -9.46 -0.45 -9.12
CA THR A 140 -8.73 -0.48 -7.86
C THR A 140 -9.50 0.33 -6.81
N GLN A 141 -9.79 -0.30 -5.68
CA GLN A 141 -10.59 0.33 -4.61
C GLN A 141 -9.71 0.95 -3.53
N VAL A 142 -8.57 0.35 -3.23
CA VAL A 142 -7.67 0.81 -2.18
C VAL A 142 -6.22 0.87 -2.66
N LEU A 143 -5.54 1.97 -2.37
CA LEU A 143 -4.10 2.13 -2.53
C LEU A 143 -3.47 2.17 -1.13
N VAL A 144 -2.59 1.21 -0.86
CA VAL A 144 -1.84 1.13 0.40
C VAL A 144 -0.43 1.66 0.18
N LEU A 145 -0.07 2.71 0.90
CA LEU A 145 1.29 3.25 0.93
C LEU A 145 1.91 2.85 2.28
N ASP A 146 2.84 1.90 2.26
CA ASP A 146 3.53 1.47 3.46
C ASP A 146 4.79 2.33 3.69
N GLU A 147 5.09 2.63 4.96
CA GLU A 147 6.22 3.47 5.37
C GLU A 147 6.17 4.89 4.76
N ILE A 148 5.00 5.52 4.79
CA ILE A 148 4.72 6.86 4.20
C ILE A 148 5.67 7.97 4.70
N GLN A 149 6.32 7.81 5.85
CA GLN A 149 7.31 8.76 6.37
C GLN A 149 8.54 8.91 5.48
N HIS A 150 8.76 8.00 4.54
CA HIS A 150 9.83 8.12 3.55
C HIS A 150 9.51 9.11 2.41
N VAL A 151 8.26 9.57 2.32
CA VAL A 151 7.88 10.60 1.34
C VAL A 151 8.35 11.96 1.82
N ARG A 152 9.23 12.59 1.06
CA ARG A 152 9.68 13.96 1.32
C ARG A 152 8.81 14.95 0.56
N ALA A 153 8.38 16.01 1.26
CA ALA A 153 7.79 17.16 0.60
C ALA A 153 8.85 17.82 -0.30
N ALA A 154 8.47 18.14 -1.53
CA ALA A 154 9.33 18.93 -2.40
C ALA A 154 9.64 20.29 -1.71
N GLY A 155 10.92 20.59 -1.47
CA GLY A 155 11.31 21.87 -0.89
C GLY A 155 12.06 21.83 0.44
N ALA A 156 12.28 20.67 1.05
CA ALA A 156 13.02 20.60 2.32
C ALA A 156 14.53 20.82 2.17
N LYS A 157 15.10 20.74 0.98
CA LYS A 157 16.54 20.95 0.74
C LYS A 157 16.95 22.41 0.53
N ASP A 158 16.03 23.30 0.17
CA ASP A 158 16.38 24.69 -0.16
C ASP A 158 16.37 25.66 1.04
N ARG A 159 15.98 25.19 2.24
CA ARG A 159 15.93 26.05 3.44
C ARG A 159 17.14 25.95 4.37
N GLN A 160 18.14 25.12 4.06
CA GLN A 160 19.35 24.97 4.88
C GLN A 160 20.59 25.67 4.28
N SER A 161 20.45 26.41 3.19
CA SER A 161 21.56 27.13 2.54
C SER A 161 21.29 28.65 2.41
N MET A 162 20.63 29.25 3.41
CA MET A 162 20.63 30.70 3.65
C MET A 162 21.09 31.00 5.06
#